data_cbe1cc504384202d0e858bb67e3512f7
#
_entry.id   cbe1cc504384202d0e858bb67e3512f7
#
_cell.length_a   1.000
_cell.length_b   1.000
_cell.length_c   1.000
_cell.angle_alpha   90.00
_cell.angle_beta   90.00
_cell.angle_gamma   90.00
#
_symmetry.space_group_name_H-M   'P 1'
#
loop_
_entity.id
_entity.type
_entity.pdbx_description
1 polymer ?
#
loop_
_entity_poly.entity_id
_entity_poly.type
_entity_poly.pdbx_seq_one_letter_code
_entity_poly.pdbx_strand_id
1 'polypeptide(L)'
;FGLGDKTGPLDLHGRRLRTRMLDALGYDAKTGDPLYKHWPFFLNHRHGVACGQYYDTLAECTFDFGAEHDNYHGRYRATEIADGDFDCYVFAGPSLREALARFVAAIGGTAMPPRWTLGFANTAMGLADAADAQAQIRGFLGHAEKDGFPLSSFHFGSGYTSRGKQRYVFTWNTDKFPEPKKLLAAFAAAGVRTVANLKPCLLDDQPAHARHEPGPRQGPLVLECGGSPGAQQRPPTMGARDLGAHSGERSGSPRR
;
A
#
# COMPACT_ATOMS: atom_id res chain seq x y z
N PHE A 1 0.35 -6.72 -19.00
CA PHE A 1 0.73 -5.47 -18.31
C PHE A 1 -0.13 -5.29 -17.09
N GLY A 2 0.38 -4.74 -15.97
CA GLY A 2 -0.44 -4.40 -14.80
C GLY A 2 0.03 -5.00 -13.49
N LEU A 3 -0.91 -5.28 -12.56
CA LEU A 3 -0.72 -5.83 -11.22
C LEU A 3 -0.05 -4.89 -10.21
N GLY A 4 0.08 -3.58 -10.51
CA GLY A 4 0.72 -2.61 -9.62
C GLY A 4 2.24 -2.64 -9.67
N ASP A 5 2.90 -2.45 -8.52
CA ASP A 5 4.37 -2.45 -8.45
C ASP A 5 4.92 -3.85 -8.68
N LYS A 6 5.61 -4.02 -9.79
CA LYS A 6 6.26 -5.27 -10.20
C LYS A 6 7.67 -5.00 -10.69
N THR A 7 8.59 -5.87 -10.37
CA THR A 7 9.95 -5.83 -10.91
C THR A 7 10.01 -6.43 -12.31
N GLY A 8 11.12 -6.19 -13.01
CA GLY A 8 11.38 -6.76 -14.33
C GLY A 8 10.65 -6.07 -15.47
N PRO A 9 10.43 -6.75 -16.59
CA PRO A 9 9.88 -6.18 -17.81
C PRO A 9 8.38 -5.83 -17.67
N LEU A 10 7.92 -4.86 -18.47
CA LEU A 10 6.50 -4.51 -18.57
C LEU A 10 5.63 -5.66 -19.09
N ASP A 11 6.15 -6.46 -20.01
CA ASP A 11 5.49 -7.68 -20.45
C ASP A 11 5.61 -8.75 -19.37
N LEU A 12 4.48 -9.14 -18.83
CA LEU A 12 4.40 -10.12 -17.74
C LEU A 12 4.30 -11.57 -18.25
N HIS A 13 4.35 -11.79 -19.56
CA HIS A 13 4.29 -13.13 -20.16
C HIS A 13 5.40 -14.04 -19.61
N GLY A 14 5.06 -15.27 -19.30
CA GLY A 14 5.98 -16.27 -18.74
C GLY A 14 6.34 -16.06 -17.27
N ARG A 15 5.63 -15.19 -16.55
CA ARG A 15 5.88 -14.90 -15.14
C ARG A 15 4.73 -15.35 -14.25
N ARG A 16 5.07 -15.74 -13.01
CA ARG A 16 4.12 -15.94 -11.92
C ARG A 16 4.32 -14.83 -10.90
N LEU A 17 3.27 -14.10 -10.56
CA LEU A 17 3.31 -12.89 -9.75
C LEU A 17 2.20 -12.89 -8.71
N ARG A 18 2.48 -12.34 -7.52
CA ARG A 18 1.53 -12.28 -6.40
C ARG A 18 1.06 -10.87 -6.10
N THR A 19 -0.20 -10.74 -5.66
CA THR A 19 -0.77 -9.48 -5.17
C THR A 19 -0.86 -9.49 -3.65
N ARG A 20 0.26 -9.73 -3.00
CA ARG A 20 0.38 -9.66 -1.54
C ARG A 20 1.13 -8.40 -1.14
N MET A 21 0.58 -7.60 -0.23
CA MET A 21 1.28 -6.45 0.32
C MET A 21 2.38 -6.92 1.27
N LEU A 22 3.61 -6.58 0.96
CA LEU A 22 4.80 -6.96 1.72
C LEU A 22 5.74 -5.77 1.84
N ASP A 23 6.34 -5.59 3.02
CA ASP A 23 7.46 -4.66 3.19
C ASP A 23 8.73 -5.29 2.59
N ALA A 24 8.93 -5.05 1.31
CA ALA A 24 9.97 -5.69 0.49
C ALA A 24 11.29 -4.92 0.56
N LEU A 25 11.82 -4.70 1.77
CA LEU A 25 13.11 -4.04 1.96
C LEU A 25 14.24 -4.82 1.26
N GLY A 26 15.05 -4.09 0.48
CA GLY A 26 16.19 -4.68 -0.22
C GLY A 26 15.80 -5.65 -1.35
N TYR A 27 14.64 -5.46 -1.97
CA TYR A 27 14.17 -6.29 -3.08
C TYR A 27 15.13 -6.24 -4.29
N ASP A 28 15.21 -7.34 -5.00
CA ASP A 28 15.90 -7.40 -6.29
C ASP A 28 15.03 -6.75 -7.38
N ALA A 29 15.60 -5.77 -8.11
CA ALA A 29 14.86 -5.00 -9.12
C ALA A 29 14.46 -5.78 -10.37
N LYS A 30 14.99 -7.01 -10.56
CA LYS A 30 14.68 -7.86 -11.72
C LYS A 30 13.68 -8.94 -11.37
N THR A 31 13.74 -9.48 -10.15
CA THR A 31 13.05 -10.72 -9.78
C THR A 31 12.19 -10.60 -8.52
N GLY A 32 12.33 -9.53 -7.73
CA GLY A 32 11.59 -9.35 -6.48
C GLY A 32 10.07 -9.31 -6.69
N ASP A 33 9.34 -10.17 -6.01
CA ASP A 33 7.87 -10.20 -5.97
C ASP A 33 7.39 -10.95 -4.71
N PRO A 34 6.39 -10.45 -4.01
CA PRO A 34 5.64 -9.20 -4.23
C PRO A 34 6.35 -7.95 -3.72
N LEU A 35 5.84 -6.76 -4.08
CA LEU A 35 6.30 -5.46 -3.60
C LEU A 35 5.23 -4.78 -2.72
N TYR A 36 5.13 -3.44 -2.77
CA TYR A 36 4.31 -2.64 -1.87
C TYR A 36 2.89 -2.37 -2.36
N LYS A 37 2.70 -2.13 -3.67
CA LYS A 37 1.40 -1.77 -4.24
C LYS A 37 0.90 -2.83 -5.19
N HIS A 38 -0.31 -3.27 -4.97
CA HIS A 38 -0.94 -4.29 -5.77
C HIS A 38 -2.29 -3.81 -6.29
N TRP A 39 -2.52 -4.12 -7.56
CA TRP A 39 -3.79 -3.94 -8.21
C TRP A 39 -4.14 -5.28 -8.87
N PRO A 40 -5.18 -5.99 -8.45
CA PRO A 40 -5.58 -7.25 -9.08
C PRO A 40 -6.25 -6.97 -10.43
N PHE A 41 -5.60 -6.14 -11.21
CA PHE A 41 -5.98 -5.70 -12.56
C PHE A 41 -4.80 -5.82 -13.50
N PHE A 42 -5.04 -6.41 -14.66
CA PHE A 42 -4.06 -6.48 -15.72
C PHE A 42 -4.69 -6.32 -17.10
N LEU A 43 -3.88 -5.89 -18.05
CA LEU A 43 -4.24 -5.70 -19.45
C LEU A 43 -3.59 -6.75 -20.31
N ASN A 44 -4.39 -7.38 -21.16
CA ASN A 44 -3.93 -8.26 -22.24
C ASN A 44 -4.04 -7.51 -23.56
N HIS A 45 -3.06 -7.71 -24.42
CA HIS A 45 -3.10 -7.23 -25.79
C HIS A 45 -2.64 -8.35 -26.72
N ARG A 46 -3.50 -8.74 -27.66
CA ARG A 46 -3.19 -9.76 -28.65
C ARG A 46 -3.96 -9.52 -29.95
N HIS A 47 -3.28 -9.60 -31.08
CA HIS A 47 -3.90 -9.47 -32.41
C HIS A 47 -4.79 -8.22 -32.58
N GLY A 48 -4.36 -7.07 -32.06
CA GLY A 48 -5.10 -5.81 -32.18
C GLY A 48 -6.32 -5.69 -31.24
N VAL A 49 -6.52 -6.64 -30.33
CA VAL A 49 -7.57 -6.58 -29.31
C VAL A 49 -6.96 -6.42 -27.94
N ALA A 50 -7.51 -5.52 -27.13
CA ALA A 50 -7.13 -5.33 -25.75
C ALA A 50 -8.26 -5.78 -24.81
N CYS A 51 -7.87 -6.38 -23.69
CA CYS A 51 -8.79 -6.82 -22.65
C CYS A 51 -8.16 -6.58 -21.29
N GLY A 52 -8.83 -5.79 -20.44
CA GLY A 52 -8.54 -5.65 -19.02
C GLY A 52 -9.30 -6.69 -18.22
N GLN A 53 -8.68 -7.27 -17.22
CA GLN A 53 -9.32 -8.15 -16.24
C GLN A 53 -9.05 -7.61 -14.84
N TYR A 54 -10.11 -7.40 -14.08
CA TYR A 54 -10.08 -6.94 -12.70
C TYR A 54 -10.75 -7.97 -11.80
N TYR A 55 -10.04 -8.38 -10.77
CA TYR A 55 -10.54 -9.29 -9.75
C TYR A 55 -10.86 -8.48 -8.51
N ASP A 56 -12.14 -8.33 -8.20
CA ASP A 56 -12.59 -7.56 -7.05
C ASP A 56 -12.49 -8.39 -5.78
N THR A 57 -11.29 -8.44 -5.25
CA THR A 57 -10.97 -9.17 -4.01
C THR A 57 -9.83 -8.49 -3.26
N LEU A 58 -9.86 -8.57 -1.94
CA LEU A 58 -8.77 -8.17 -1.05
C LEU A 58 -7.87 -9.34 -0.66
N ALA A 59 -8.21 -10.56 -1.06
CA ALA A 59 -7.40 -11.74 -0.80
C ALA A 59 -6.09 -11.72 -1.61
N GLU A 60 -5.10 -12.45 -1.13
CA GLU A 60 -3.89 -12.68 -1.89
C GLU A 60 -4.23 -13.45 -3.16
N CYS A 61 -3.75 -12.95 -4.30
CA CYS A 61 -3.89 -13.63 -5.58
C CYS A 61 -2.51 -13.98 -6.15
N THR A 62 -2.45 -15.11 -6.80
CA THR A 62 -1.32 -15.52 -7.65
C THR A 62 -1.77 -15.53 -9.09
N PHE A 63 -1.09 -14.78 -9.94
CA PHE A 63 -1.32 -14.72 -11.38
C PHE A 63 -0.17 -15.39 -12.12
N ASP A 64 -0.44 -16.50 -12.79
CA ASP A 64 0.49 -17.17 -13.67
C ASP A 64 0.17 -16.79 -15.13
N PHE A 65 1.11 -16.18 -15.80
CA PHE A 65 0.99 -15.75 -17.19
C PHE A 65 1.75 -16.66 -18.15
N GLY A 66 1.79 -17.96 -17.88
CA GLY A 66 2.47 -18.95 -18.68
C GLY A 66 3.88 -19.29 -18.19
N ALA A 67 4.16 -19.09 -16.90
CA ALA A 67 5.32 -19.68 -16.24
C ALA A 67 5.16 -21.20 -16.15
N GLU A 68 3.96 -21.65 -15.81
CA GLU A 68 3.60 -23.07 -15.85
C GLU A 68 3.37 -23.55 -17.28
N HIS A 69 3.68 -24.81 -17.49
CA HIS A 69 3.49 -25.47 -18.77
C HIS A 69 3.30 -26.97 -18.54
N ASP A 70 2.43 -27.58 -19.26
CA ASP A 70 2.34 -29.03 -19.31
C ASP A 70 2.70 -29.58 -20.70
N ASN A 71 3.05 -30.86 -20.74
CA ASN A 71 3.51 -31.50 -21.97
C ASN A 71 2.41 -31.73 -23.03
N TYR A 72 1.14 -31.61 -22.63
CA TYR A 72 0.00 -31.86 -23.52
C TYR A 72 -0.59 -30.56 -24.06
N HIS A 73 -0.68 -29.52 -23.24
CA HIS A 73 -1.38 -28.29 -23.56
C HIS A 73 -0.45 -27.09 -23.75
N GLY A 74 0.84 -27.25 -23.46
CA GLY A 74 1.80 -26.18 -23.51
C GLY A 74 1.64 -25.19 -22.34
N ARG A 75 1.96 -23.91 -22.56
CA ARG A 75 1.83 -22.88 -21.54
C ARG A 75 0.37 -22.47 -21.35
N TYR A 76 -0.05 -22.34 -20.12
CA TYR A 76 -1.39 -21.90 -19.76
C TYR A 76 -1.34 -20.72 -18.79
N ARG A 77 -2.48 -20.15 -18.53
CA ARG A 77 -2.66 -19.07 -17.54
C ARG A 77 -3.51 -19.58 -16.41
N ALA A 78 -3.11 -19.24 -15.19
CA ALA A 78 -3.86 -19.54 -13.99
C ALA A 78 -3.99 -18.32 -13.11
N THR A 79 -5.08 -18.25 -12.36
CA THR A 79 -5.29 -17.30 -11.27
C THR A 79 -5.72 -18.10 -10.05
N GLU A 80 -4.98 -17.97 -8.97
CA GLU A 80 -5.29 -18.55 -7.68
C GLU A 80 -5.68 -17.43 -6.74
N ILE A 81 -6.76 -17.61 -6.00
CA ILE A 81 -7.25 -16.66 -4.97
C ILE A 81 -7.25 -17.40 -3.65
N ALA A 82 -6.55 -16.85 -2.67
CA ALA A 82 -6.22 -17.57 -1.44
C ALA A 82 -7.43 -17.76 -0.50
N ASP A 83 -8.44 -16.88 -0.58
CA ASP A 83 -9.60 -16.92 0.33
C ASP A 83 -10.80 -16.16 -0.25
N GLY A 84 -11.99 -16.57 0.16
CA GLY A 84 -13.25 -15.90 -0.15
C GLY A 84 -13.73 -16.03 -1.59
N ASP A 85 -14.84 -15.36 -1.84
CA ASP A 85 -15.42 -15.20 -3.17
C ASP A 85 -14.78 -14.01 -3.88
N PHE A 86 -14.96 -13.94 -5.21
CA PHE A 86 -14.50 -12.82 -6.01
C PHE A 86 -15.42 -12.57 -7.21
N ASP A 87 -15.45 -11.31 -7.64
CA ASP A 87 -16.02 -10.94 -8.93
C ASP A 87 -14.89 -10.67 -9.92
N CYS A 88 -15.05 -11.13 -11.15
CA CYS A 88 -14.12 -10.85 -12.24
C CYS A 88 -14.79 -9.96 -13.28
N TYR A 89 -14.29 -8.74 -13.43
CA TYR A 89 -14.77 -7.78 -14.42
C TYR A 89 -13.86 -7.79 -15.64
N VAL A 90 -14.46 -7.83 -16.82
CA VAL A 90 -13.74 -7.88 -18.10
C VAL A 90 -14.03 -6.61 -18.91
N PHE A 91 -12.98 -5.90 -19.30
CA PHE A 91 -13.04 -4.63 -20.03
C PHE A 91 -12.42 -4.80 -21.41
N ALA A 92 -13.20 -5.17 -22.41
CA ALA A 92 -12.73 -5.32 -23.78
C ALA A 92 -12.70 -3.99 -24.52
N GLY A 93 -11.75 -3.81 -25.45
CA GLY A 93 -11.63 -2.64 -26.30
C GLY A 93 -10.67 -2.87 -27.47
N PRO A 94 -10.75 -2.05 -28.51
CA PRO A 94 -9.85 -2.13 -29.66
C PRO A 94 -8.41 -1.70 -29.32
N SER A 95 -8.20 -1.06 -28.16
CA SER A 95 -6.87 -0.64 -27.71
C SER A 95 -6.72 -0.78 -26.20
N LEU A 96 -5.46 -0.84 -25.73
CA LEU A 96 -5.14 -0.82 -24.28
C LEU A 96 -5.71 0.42 -23.59
N ARG A 97 -5.66 1.57 -24.29
CA ARG A 97 -6.20 2.85 -23.77
C ARG A 97 -7.68 2.76 -23.48
N GLU A 98 -8.46 2.19 -24.39
CA GLU A 98 -9.91 2.08 -24.22
C GLU A 98 -10.30 1.02 -23.18
N ALA A 99 -9.61 -0.11 -23.12
CA ALA A 99 -9.82 -1.10 -22.08
C ALA A 99 -9.52 -0.47 -20.68
N LEU A 100 -8.42 0.27 -20.56
CA LEU A 100 -8.08 1.00 -19.34
C LEU A 100 -9.12 2.09 -19.00
N ALA A 101 -9.58 2.85 -20.00
CA ALA A 101 -10.58 3.89 -19.77
C ALA A 101 -11.90 3.32 -19.23
N ARG A 102 -12.33 2.16 -19.72
CA ARG A 102 -13.52 1.44 -19.22
C ARG A 102 -13.33 0.97 -17.78
N PHE A 103 -12.15 0.43 -17.45
CA PHE A 103 -11.82 0.07 -16.07
C PHE A 103 -11.87 1.30 -15.16
N VAL A 104 -11.22 2.40 -15.53
CA VAL A 104 -11.22 3.65 -14.74
C VAL A 104 -12.63 4.22 -14.58
N ALA A 105 -13.48 4.12 -15.61
CA ALA A 105 -14.88 4.54 -15.51
C ALA A 105 -15.67 3.68 -14.50
N ALA A 106 -15.36 2.41 -14.37
CA ALA A 106 -16.04 1.50 -13.45
C ALA A 106 -15.62 1.70 -11.98
N ILE A 107 -14.31 1.90 -11.73
CA ILE A 107 -13.79 2.01 -10.35
C ILE A 107 -13.65 3.45 -9.85
N GLY A 108 -13.82 4.43 -10.73
CA GLY A 108 -13.55 5.84 -10.49
C GLY A 108 -12.14 6.27 -10.90
N GLY A 109 -12.02 7.55 -11.24
CA GLY A 109 -10.74 8.16 -11.63
C GLY A 109 -9.91 8.63 -10.43
N THR A 110 -8.62 8.74 -10.64
CA THR A 110 -7.71 9.36 -9.66
C THR A 110 -7.97 10.87 -9.59
N ALA A 111 -8.05 11.42 -8.38
CA ALA A 111 -8.10 12.86 -8.19
C ALA A 111 -6.86 13.55 -8.77
N MET A 112 -7.03 14.72 -9.35
CA MET A 112 -5.90 15.52 -9.84
C MET A 112 -5.02 15.92 -8.66
N PRO A 113 -3.75 15.50 -8.62
CA PRO A 113 -2.86 15.83 -7.52
C PRO A 113 -2.43 17.31 -7.60
N PRO A 114 -2.16 17.95 -6.46
CA PRO A 114 -1.55 19.27 -6.47
C PRO A 114 -0.17 19.26 -7.15
N ARG A 115 0.16 20.34 -7.86
CA ARG A 115 1.40 20.43 -8.66
C ARG A 115 2.67 20.10 -7.86
N TRP A 116 2.75 20.48 -6.59
CA TRP A 116 3.91 20.22 -5.75
C TRP A 116 4.19 18.73 -5.52
N THR A 117 3.19 17.86 -5.62
CA THR A 117 3.37 16.40 -5.47
C THR A 117 4.11 15.76 -6.65
N LEU A 118 4.20 16.47 -7.77
CA LEU A 118 4.93 16.04 -8.97
C LEU A 118 6.40 16.50 -8.94
N GLY A 119 6.81 17.30 -7.96
CA GLY A 119 8.17 17.73 -7.75
C GLY A 119 8.99 16.72 -6.96
N PHE A 120 10.27 17.03 -6.76
CA PHE A 120 11.15 16.16 -6.00
C PHE A 120 10.71 16.07 -4.54
N ALA A 121 10.50 14.85 -4.08
CA ALA A 121 10.17 14.51 -2.70
C ALA A 121 11.31 13.73 -2.05
N ASN A 122 11.82 14.19 -0.92
CA ASN A 122 12.83 13.47 -0.18
C ASN A 122 12.24 12.76 1.03
N THR A 123 12.64 11.50 1.22
CA THR A 123 12.40 10.72 2.44
C THR A 123 13.73 10.24 2.98
N ALA A 124 14.03 10.56 4.23
CA ALA A 124 15.27 10.14 4.84
C ALA A 124 14.98 9.53 6.23
N MET A 125 14.78 8.21 6.28
CA MET A 125 14.49 7.49 7.52
C MET A 125 15.62 7.67 8.53
N GLY A 126 16.88 7.57 8.11
CA GLY A 126 18.04 7.74 8.99
C GLY A 126 18.08 9.10 9.69
N LEU A 127 17.68 10.17 8.99
CA LEU A 127 17.59 11.50 9.61
C LEU A 127 16.50 11.55 10.68
N ALA A 128 15.33 10.97 10.43
CA ALA A 128 14.23 10.96 11.38
C ALA A 128 14.45 10.00 12.57
N ASP A 129 15.29 8.98 12.38
CA ASP A 129 15.66 8.03 13.44
C ASP A 129 16.85 8.49 14.29
N ALA A 130 17.61 9.50 13.86
CA ALA A 130 18.74 10.05 14.62
C ALA A 130 18.32 10.62 15.97
N ALA A 131 19.24 10.63 16.93
CA ALA A 131 18.99 11.19 18.27
C ALA A 131 18.76 12.72 18.22
N ASP A 132 19.46 13.42 17.33
CA ASP A 132 19.38 14.85 17.05
C ASP A 132 18.61 15.14 15.74
N ALA A 133 17.58 14.36 15.47
CA ALA A 133 16.86 14.34 14.19
C ALA A 133 16.42 15.74 13.72
N GLN A 134 15.92 16.61 14.62
CA GLN A 134 15.51 17.97 14.26
C GLN A 134 16.68 18.78 13.67
N ALA A 135 17.86 18.70 14.28
CA ALA A 135 19.06 19.42 13.81
C ALA A 135 19.51 18.89 12.45
N GLN A 136 19.58 17.57 12.26
CA GLN A 136 19.98 16.96 11.01
C GLN A 136 19.01 17.28 9.86
N ILE A 137 17.70 17.21 10.11
CA ILE A 137 16.69 17.53 9.10
C ILE A 137 16.71 19.02 8.73
N ARG A 138 16.94 19.90 9.71
CA ARG A 138 17.12 21.33 9.44
C ARG A 138 18.40 21.60 8.62
N GLY A 139 19.48 20.88 8.95
CA GLY A 139 20.73 20.94 8.19
C GLY A 139 20.54 20.49 6.74
N PHE A 140 19.80 19.40 6.53
CA PHE A 140 19.44 18.94 5.19
C PHE A 140 18.69 20.02 4.37
N LEU A 141 17.70 20.70 4.99
CA LEU A 141 17.00 21.80 4.32
C LEU A 141 17.96 22.92 3.93
N GLY A 142 18.87 23.32 4.84
CA GLY A 142 19.87 24.36 4.56
C GLY A 142 20.84 23.97 3.44
N HIS A 143 21.23 22.70 3.34
CA HIS A 143 22.04 22.22 2.21
C HIS A 143 21.27 22.28 0.90
N ALA A 144 20.02 21.84 0.88
CA ALA A 144 19.18 21.90 -0.32
C ALA A 144 18.99 23.35 -0.81
N GLU A 145 18.79 24.30 0.10
CA GLU A 145 18.69 25.73 -0.24
C GLU A 145 20.01 26.28 -0.79
N LYS A 146 21.14 26.01 -0.10
CA LYS A 146 22.46 26.45 -0.51
C LYS A 146 22.87 25.95 -1.89
N ASP A 147 22.55 24.68 -2.18
CA ASP A 147 22.90 24.03 -3.43
C ASP A 147 21.88 24.30 -4.56
N GLY A 148 20.84 25.08 -4.29
CA GLY A 148 19.76 25.39 -5.24
C GLY A 148 18.94 24.16 -5.65
N PHE A 149 18.85 23.15 -4.79
CA PHE A 149 18.19 21.91 -5.11
C PHE A 149 16.65 22.06 -5.03
N PRO A 150 15.89 21.71 -6.08
CA PRO A 150 14.46 21.99 -6.17
C PRO A 150 13.63 21.01 -5.34
N LEU A 151 13.70 21.10 -4.01
CA LEU A 151 12.95 20.28 -3.10
C LEU A 151 11.50 20.76 -3.02
N SER A 152 10.54 19.94 -3.41
CA SER A 152 9.10 20.24 -3.33
C SER A 152 8.47 19.76 -2.04
N SER A 153 8.90 18.62 -1.52
CA SER A 153 8.39 18.08 -0.26
C SER A 153 9.44 17.27 0.50
N PHE A 154 9.30 17.26 1.82
CA PHE A 154 10.07 16.41 2.72
C PHE A 154 9.12 15.50 3.51
N HIS A 155 9.35 14.20 3.41
CA HIS A 155 8.55 13.19 4.08
C HIS A 155 9.30 12.71 5.33
N PHE A 156 8.74 12.97 6.49
CA PHE A 156 9.26 12.38 7.72
C PHE A 156 9.01 10.87 7.68
N GLY A 157 10.05 10.08 7.88
CA GLY A 157 9.89 8.68 8.22
C GLY A 157 9.15 8.52 9.55
N SER A 158 8.76 7.34 9.95
CA SER A 158 8.08 7.12 11.22
C SER A 158 8.95 7.40 12.46
N GLY A 159 10.23 7.66 12.26
CA GLY A 159 11.20 7.95 13.33
C GLY A 159 10.85 9.16 14.19
N TYR A 160 10.11 10.14 13.67
CA TYR A 160 9.71 11.32 14.47
C TYR A 160 8.79 10.96 15.66
N THR A 161 8.11 9.81 15.61
CA THR A 161 7.25 9.31 16.68
C THR A 161 7.94 8.27 17.56
N SER A 162 9.16 7.84 17.21
CA SER A 162 9.80 6.69 17.83
C SER A 162 10.33 6.96 19.23
N ARG A 163 10.07 6.03 20.16
CA ARG A 163 10.66 5.96 21.50
C ARG A 163 11.14 4.52 21.68
N GLY A 164 12.45 4.33 21.73
CA GLY A 164 13.01 2.99 21.63
C GLY A 164 12.61 2.29 20.31
N LYS A 165 12.06 1.11 20.42
CA LYS A 165 11.59 0.31 19.25
C LYS A 165 10.14 0.60 18.86
N GLN A 166 9.40 1.36 19.66
CA GLN A 166 7.97 1.63 19.47
C GLN A 166 7.73 2.92 18.69
N ARG A 167 6.55 3.05 18.05
CA ARG A 167 6.11 4.21 17.29
C ARG A 167 4.80 4.73 17.88
N TYR A 168 4.86 5.90 18.53
CA TYR A 168 3.70 6.56 19.14
C TYR A 168 3.07 7.50 18.13
N VAL A 169 2.24 6.97 17.25
CA VAL A 169 1.60 7.74 16.16
C VAL A 169 0.83 8.95 16.70
N PHE A 170 0.68 9.98 15.89
CA PHE A 170 0.06 11.27 16.24
C PHE A 170 0.79 12.07 17.32
N THR A 171 2.00 11.69 17.68
CA THR A 171 2.83 12.43 18.64
C THR A 171 4.21 12.70 18.07
N TRP A 172 4.88 13.72 18.60
CA TRP A 172 6.30 13.95 18.35
C TRP A 172 7.12 13.39 19.51
N ASN A 173 8.24 12.78 19.21
CA ASN A 173 9.26 12.54 20.22
C ASN A 173 10.02 13.86 20.46
N THR A 174 9.71 14.54 21.57
CA THR A 174 10.28 15.86 21.88
C THR A 174 11.75 15.83 22.24
N ASP A 175 12.30 14.66 22.60
CA ASP A 175 13.75 14.52 22.84
C ASP A 175 14.52 14.64 21.52
N LYS A 176 13.96 14.13 20.42
CA LYS A 176 14.54 14.18 19.08
C LYS A 176 14.10 15.42 18.29
N PHE A 177 12.92 15.94 18.58
CA PHE A 177 12.29 17.09 17.94
C PHE A 177 11.80 18.07 19.02
N PRO A 178 12.70 18.83 19.66
CA PRO A 178 12.33 19.73 20.76
C PRO A 178 11.39 20.87 20.31
N GLU A 179 11.49 21.31 19.07
CA GLU A 179 10.69 22.43 18.53
C GLU A 179 10.09 22.09 17.15
N PRO A 180 9.21 21.07 17.05
CA PRO A 180 8.71 20.60 15.76
C PRO A 180 7.95 21.69 14.98
N LYS A 181 7.23 22.58 15.65
CA LYS A 181 6.55 23.71 15.01
C LYS A 181 7.51 24.66 14.31
N LYS A 182 8.67 24.95 14.92
CA LYS A 182 9.71 25.78 14.29
C LYS A 182 10.33 25.09 13.08
N LEU A 183 10.56 23.78 13.18
CA LEU A 183 11.04 23.00 12.04
C LEU A 183 10.07 23.05 10.86
N LEU A 184 8.78 22.78 11.11
CA LEU A 184 7.75 22.84 10.06
C LEU A 184 7.62 24.24 9.45
N ALA A 185 7.72 25.30 10.27
CA ALA A 185 7.70 26.67 9.79
C ALA A 185 8.91 27.00 8.89
N ALA A 186 10.10 26.45 9.19
CA ALA A 186 11.28 26.62 8.34
C ALA A 186 11.09 25.98 6.96
N PHE A 187 10.54 24.76 6.89
CA PHE A 187 10.19 24.13 5.62
C PHE A 187 9.15 24.93 4.84
N ALA A 188 8.11 25.42 5.52
CA ALA A 188 7.08 26.24 4.90
C ALA A 188 7.66 27.55 4.34
N ALA A 189 8.57 28.22 5.06
CA ALA A 189 9.24 29.44 4.61
C ALA A 189 10.11 29.19 3.36
N ALA A 190 10.74 28.02 3.26
CA ALA A 190 11.49 27.57 2.07
C ALA A 190 10.59 27.09 0.92
N GLY A 191 9.25 27.16 1.05
CA GLY A 191 8.30 26.67 0.04
C GLY A 191 8.18 25.15 -0.05
N VAL A 192 8.78 24.41 0.88
CA VAL A 192 8.80 22.95 0.91
C VAL A 192 7.63 22.41 1.74
N ARG A 193 6.86 21.50 1.19
CA ARG A 193 5.76 20.82 1.89
C ARG A 193 6.29 19.69 2.76
N THR A 194 5.74 19.55 3.95
CA THR A 194 6.11 18.47 4.86
C THR A 194 4.99 17.43 4.95
N VAL A 195 5.37 16.15 4.93
CA VAL A 195 4.44 15.02 4.98
C VAL A 195 4.85 14.08 6.11
N ALA A 196 3.91 13.72 6.95
CA ALA A 196 4.12 12.79 8.05
C ALA A 196 3.82 11.35 7.63
N ASN A 197 4.70 10.41 7.96
CA ASN A 197 4.39 8.98 7.86
C ASN A 197 3.55 8.59 9.09
N LEU A 198 2.36 8.08 8.85
CA LEU A 198 1.46 7.59 9.89
C LEU A 198 1.35 6.07 9.79
N LYS A 199 1.57 5.39 10.91
CA LYS A 199 1.27 3.95 11.03
C LYS A 199 -0.20 3.79 11.43
N PRO A 200 -0.97 2.85 10.85
CA PRO A 200 -2.38 2.65 11.16
C PRO A 200 -2.55 1.80 12.43
N CYS A 201 -1.88 2.17 13.50
CA CYS A 201 -1.92 1.45 14.78
C CYS A 201 -1.76 2.42 15.94
N LEU A 202 -2.35 2.09 17.07
CA LEU A 202 -2.16 2.75 18.35
C LEU A 202 -1.56 1.73 19.32
N LEU A 203 -0.61 2.17 20.15
CA LEU A 203 -0.06 1.33 21.21
C LEU A 203 -0.99 1.38 22.43
N ASP A 204 -1.07 0.29 23.19
CA ASP A 204 -1.95 0.16 24.34
C ASP A 204 -1.66 1.18 25.43
N ASP A 205 -0.39 1.55 25.60
CA ASP A 205 0.07 2.58 26.55
C ASP A 205 -0.05 4.01 26.02
N GLN A 206 -0.57 4.21 24.81
CA GLN A 206 -0.71 5.54 24.22
C GLN A 206 -2.01 6.22 24.70
N PRO A 207 -1.97 7.47 25.20
CA PRO A 207 -3.17 8.16 25.66
C PRO A 207 -4.31 8.28 24.62
N ALA A 208 -3.97 8.23 23.34
CA ALA A 208 -4.96 8.22 22.26
C ALA A 208 -5.72 6.88 22.20
N HIS A 209 -5.11 5.76 22.58
CA HIS A 209 -5.74 4.44 22.62
C HIS A 209 -6.89 4.41 23.64
N ALA A 210 -6.66 4.91 24.86
CA ALA A 210 -7.67 4.97 25.91
C ALA A 210 -8.93 5.78 25.52
N ARG A 211 -8.79 6.73 24.58
CA ARG A 211 -9.91 7.51 24.04
C ARG A 211 -10.65 6.81 22.89
N HIS A 212 -10.09 5.72 22.38
CA HIS A 212 -10.59 4.96 21.25
C HIS A 212 -10.96 3.53 21.66
N GLU A 213 -11.08 3.24 22.96
CA GLU A 213 -11.67 1.99 23.38
C GLU A 213 -13.05 1.85 22.74
N PRO A 214 -13.28 0.80 21.96
CA PRO A 214 -14.55 0.63 21.28
C PRO A 214 -15.64 0.44 22.31
N GLY A 215 -16.54 1.40 22.39
CA GLY A 215 -17.85 1.11 22.96
C GLY A 215 -18.51 -0.04 22.18
N PRO A 216 -19.56 -0.67 22.71
CA PRO A 216 -20.18 -1.89 22.15
C PRO A 216 -20.67 -1.79 20.69
N ARG A 217 -20.49 -0.66 20.02
CA ARG A 217 -20.91 -0.38 18.63
C ARG A 217 -19.80 0.09 17.69
N GLN A 218 -18.56 0.17 18.15
CA GLN A 218 -17.42 0.50 17.26
C GLN A 218 -16.69 -0.80 16.96
N GLY A 219 -16.47 -1.04 15.68
CA GLY A 219 -15.83 -2.26 15.19
C GLY A 219 -14.48 -2.53 15.87
N PRO A 220 -14.04 -3.78 15.91
CA PRO A 220 -12.88 -4.18 16.68
C PRO A 220 -11.61 -3.47 16.19
N LEU A 221 -10.88 -2.86 17.12
CA LEU A 221 -9.46 -2.65 16.94
C LEU A 221 -8.84 -4.03 16.71
N VAL A 222 -8.01 -4.17 15.69
CA VAL A 222 -7.25 -5.41 15.50
C VAL A 222 -6.25 -5.49 16.65
N LEU A 223 -6.57 -6.32 17.65
CA LEU A 223 -5.65 -6.65 18.71
C LEU A 223 -4.60 -7.62 18.13
N GLU A 224 -3.33 -7.25 18.17
CA GLU A 224 -2.27 -8.23 17.99
C GLU A 224 -2.32 -9.20 19.18
N CYS A 225 -2.68 -10.45 18.93
CA CYS A 225 -2.44 -11.51 19.90
C CYS A 225 -0.94 -11.57 20.16
N GLY A 226 -0.55 -11.38 21.43
CA GLY A 226 0.83 -11.29 21.87
C GLY A 226 1.72 -12.38 21.27
N GLY A 227 2.54 -11.98 20.33
CA GLY A 227 3.59 -12.80 19.74
C GLY A 227 4.91 -12.51 20.44
N SER A 228 5.67 -13.57 20.72
CA SER A 228 7.00 -13.53 21.31
C SER A 228 7.94 -12.53 20.64
N PRO A 229 8.89 -11.92 21.37
CA PRO A 229 9.85 -10.98 20.80
C PRO A 229 10.71 -11.68 19.76
N GLY A 230 10.54 -11.31 18.49
CA GLY A 230 11.26 -11.88 17.35
C GLY A 230 10.45 -12.06 16.09
N ALA A 231 9.12 -11.96 16.14
CA ALA A 231 8.29 -12.03 14.95
C ALA A 231 8.36 -10.69 14.20
N GLN A 232 8.84 -10.72 12.98
CA GLN A 232 8.61 -9.63 12.01
C GLN A 232 7.12 -9.29 12.01
N GLN A 233 6.80 -8.01 12.13
CA GLN A 233 5.43 -7.49 12.05
C GLN A 233 4.76 -8.04 10.78
N ARG A 234 3.93 -9.05 10.93
CA ARG A 234 3.00 -9.43 9.87
C ARG A 234 1.97 -8.30 9.77
N PRO A 235 1.69 -7.76 8.60
CA PRO A 235 0.55 -6.88 8.44
C PRO A 235 -0.71 -7.64 8.91
N PRO A 236 -1.66 -6.95 9.58
CA PRO A 236 -2.89 -7.60 10.00
C PRO A 236 -3.55 -8.22 8.78
N THR A 237 -3.71 -9.53 8.78
CA THR A 237 -4.66 -10.19 7.90
C THR A 237 -6.03 -9.74 8.38
N MET A 238 -6.75 -8.96 7.57
CA MET A 238 -8.18 -8.76 7.79
C MET A 238 -8.83 -10.14 7.77
N GLY A 239 -9.16 -10.64 8.96
CA GLY A 239 -9.92 -11.88 9.09
C GLY A 239 -11.31 -11.65 8.53
N ALA A 240 -11.66 -12.43 7.52
CA ALA A 240 -12.99 -12.45 6.90
C ALA A 240 -14.06 -13.03 7.85
N ARG A 241 -14.25 -12.44 9.05
CA ARG A 241 -15.23 -12.96 10.02
C ARG A 241 -16.35 -12.04 10.42
N ASP A 242 -16.48 -10.85 9.79
CA ASP A 242 -17.58 -9.94 10.15
C ASP A 242 -18.34 -9.32 8.96
N LEU A 243 -18.38 -9.99 7.83
CA LEU A 243 -19.47 -9.77 6.90
C LEU A 243 -20.60 -10.69 7.31
N GLY A 244 -21.56 -10.14 8.07
CA GLY A 244 -22.73 -10.83 8.59
C GLY A 244 -23.42 -11.64 7.50
N ALA A 245 -23.39 -12.96 7.66
CA ALA A 245 -24.21 -13.87 6.92
C ALA A 245 -25.69 -13.56 7.23
N HIS A 246 -26.35 -12.81 6.39
CA HIS A 246 -27.79 -12.87 6.26
C HIS A 246 -28.13 -14.22 5.61
N SER A 247 -28.23 -15.25 6.43
CA SER A 247 -28.92 -16.49 6.07
C SER A 247 -30.40 -16.17 5.88
N GLY A 248 -30.79 -15.84 4.67
CA GLY A 248 -32.19 -15.87 4.26
C GLY A 248 -32.65 -17.32 4.23
N GLU A 249 -33.36 -17.72 5.27
CA GLU A 249 -34.20 -18.93 5.27
C GLU A 249 -35.12 -18.90 4.06
N ARG A 250 -34.84 -19.70 3.07
CA ARG A 250 -35.85 -20.09 2.09
C ARG A 250 -36.58 -21.31 2.65
N SER A 251 -37.74 -21.02 3.28
CA SER A 251 -38.74 -22.04 3.58
C SER A 251 -39.06 -22.81 2.31
N GLY A 252 -38.86 -24.12 2.39
CA GLY A 252 -39.32 -25.06 1.38
C GLY A 252 -40.84 -25.16 1.37
N SER A 253 -41.38 -25.36 0.18
CA SER A 253 -42.67 -26.02 0.03
C SER A 253 -42.61 -26.98 -1.14
N PRO A 254 -43.22 -28.16 -1.02
CA PRO A 254 -43.03 -29.26 -1.96
C PRO A 254 -44.22 -29.41 -2.91
N ARG A 255 -43.99 -30.17 -4.04
CA ARG A 255 -44.94 -30.90 -4.89
C ARG A 255 -45.72 -30.06 -5.93
N ARG A 256 -45.81 -30.44 -7.16
CA ARG A 256 -46.08 -31.77 -7.79
C ARG A 256 -45.38 -31.81 -9.16
#